data_8eb21988a2a8f2edf7c577f306416d09
#
_entry.id   8eb21988a2a8f2edf7c577f306416d09
#
_cell.length_a   1.000
_cell.length_b   1.000
_cell.length_c   1.000
_cell.angle_alpha   90.00
_cell.angle_beta   90.00
_cell.angle_gamma   90.00
#
_symmetry.space_group_name_H-M   'P 1'
#
loop_
_entity.id
_entity.type
_entity.pdbx_description
1 polymer ?
#
loop_
_entity_poly.entity_id
_entity_poly.type
_entity_poly.pdbx_seq_one_letter_code
_entity_poly.pdbx_strand_id
1 'polypeptide(L)'
;MTLAELTVKIMETVPARRGNVYGTTIRKMRADGSVRENGPYFIWTRSEGGKMRSSYVPAADVPRYRQEIENGRRLEDLIGELWKLAEGAAGAEKKTPRRSTAPRPR
;
A
#
# COMPACT_ATOMS: atom_id res chain seq x y z
N MET A 1 -16.60 -15.91 1.92
CA MET A 1 -15.23 -16.29 2.29
C MET A 1 -15.14 -16.46 3.79
N THR A 2 -14.58 -17.56 4.23
CA THR A 2 -14.41 -17.80 5.66
C THR A 2 -13.16 -17.11 6.17
N LEU A 3 -13.06 -16.98 7.48
CA LEU A 3 -11.87 -16.37 8.10
C LEU A 3 -10.62 -17.19 7.78
N ALA A 4 -10.73 -18.52 7.78
CA ALA A 4 -9.59 -19.37 7.45
C ALA A 4 -9.10 -19.15 6.03
N GLU A 5 -10.03 -19.06 5.07
CA GLU A 5 -9.69 -18.82 3.69
C GLU A 5 -9.04 -17.44 3.52
N LEU A 6 -9.58 -16.44 4.22
CA LEU A 6 -9.07 -15.09 4.17
C LEU A 6 -7.64 -15.03 4.71
N THR A 7 -7.38 -15.73 5.81
CA THR A 7 -6.06 -15.77 6.42
C THR A 7 -5.03 -16.33 5.43
N VAL A 8 -5.37 -17.40 4.74
CA VAL A 8 -4.47 -18.00 3.76
C VAL A 8 -4.18 -17.00 2.64
N LYS A 9 -5.21 -16.33 2.14
CA LYS A 9 -5.02 -15.35 1.07
C LYS A 9 -4.15 -14.18 1.52
N ILE A 10 -4.33 -13.73 2.74
CA ILE A 10 -3.48 -12.66 3.29
C ILE A 10 -2.03 -13.11 3.33
N MET A 11 -1.78 -14.32 3.76
CA MET A 11 -0.41 -14.84 3.81
C MET A 11 0.23 -14.91 2.44
N GLU A 12 -0.57 -15.14 1.40
CA GLU A 12 -0.07 -15.21 0.03
C GLU A 12 0.37 -13.86 -0.53
N THR A 13 0.00 -12.77 0.11
CA THR A 13 0.40 -11.44 -0.35
C THR A 13 1.74 -10.98 0.20
N VAL A 14 2.39 -11.79 1.00
CA VAL A 14 3.70 -11.45 1.56
C VAL A 14 4.79 -11.97 0.63
N PRO A 15 5.84 -11.20 0.33
CA PRO A 15 6.11 -9.85 0.80
C PRO A 15 5.25 -8.80 0.10
N ALA A 16 4.90 -7.77 0.84
CA ALA A 16 4.08 -6.68 0.33
C ALA A 16 4.75 -5.35 0.66
N ARG A 17 4.42 -4.33 -0.13
CA ARG A 17 5.04 -3.03 0.02
C ARG A 17 4.01 -1.95 -0.27
N ARG A 18 4.07 -0.88 0.48
CA ARG A 18 3.22 0.28 0.25
C ARG A 18 3.92 1.27 -0.65
N GLY A 19 3.15 2.21 -1.19
CA GLY A 19 3.70 3.29 -1.96
C GLY A 19 3.65 3.05 -3.44
N ASN A 20 4.57 3.68 -4.14
CA ASN A 20 4.61 3.61 -5.58
C ASN A 20 6.04 3.73 -6.08
N VAL A 21 6.31 3.15 -7.25
CA VAL A 21 7.60 3.28 -7.91
C VAL A 21 7.37 3.98 -9.24
N TYR A 22 8.15 5.00 -9.50
CA TYR A 22 8.07 5.71 -10.77
C TYR A 22 9.48 5.99 -11.29
N GLY A 23 9.56 6.17 -12.60
CA GLY A 23 10.80 6.52 -13.26
C GLY A 23 10.89 8.01 -13.50
N THR A 24 12.08 8.55 -13.39
CA THR A 24 12.33 9.94 -13.68
C THR A 24 13.66 10.09 -14.37
N THR A 25 13.79 11.12 -15.19
CA THR A 25 15.05 11.46 -15.84
C THR A 25 15.52 12.81 -15.32
N ILE A 26 16.81 12.95 -15.19
CA ILE A 26 17.40 14.20 -14.77
C ILE A 26 18.09 14.82 -15.98
N ARG A 27 17.74 16.07 -16.27
CA ARG A 27 18.35 16.82 -17.35
C ARG A 27 19.33 17.79 -16.77
N LYS A 28 20.53 17.79 -17.35
CA LYS A 28 21.55 18.76 -16.94
C LYS A 28 22.03 19.50 -18.17
N MET A 29 22.08 20.82 -18.05
CA MET A 29 22.64 21.65 -19.08
C MET A 29 24.14 21.81 -18.82
N ARG A 30 24.94 21.53 -19.84
CA ARG A 30 26.39 21.70 -19.72
C ARG A 30 26.79 23.11 -20.03
N ALA A 31 28.01 23.46 -19.65
CA ALA A 31 28.54 24.78 -19.87
C ALA A 31 28.59 25.16 -21.36
N ASP A 32 28.70 24.15 -22.24
CA ASP A 32 28.74 24.38 -23.68
C ASP A 32 27.35 24.53 -24.31
N GLY A 33 26.30 24.50 -23.49
CA GLY A 33 24.93 24.63 -23.96
C GLY A 33 24.25 23.32 -24.31
N SER A 34 24.96 22.21 -24.28
CA SER A 34 24.35 20.92 -24.58
C SER A 34 23.56 20.45 -23.37
N VAL A 35 22.55 19.61 -23.64
CA VAL A 35 21.70 19.05 -22.61
C VAL A 35 22.01 17.56 -22.48
N ARG A 36 22.24 17.14 -21.26
CA ARG A 36 22.47 15.72 -21.00
C ARG A 36 21.34 15.20 -20.15
N GLU A 37 20.79 14.08 -20.58
CA GLU A 37 19.76 13.40 -19.81
C GLU A 37 20.36 12.18 -19.15
N ASN A 38 20.16 12.07 -17.85
CA ASN A 38 20.58 10.92 -17.06
C ASN A 38 19.37 10.19 -16.57
N GLY A 39 19.41 8.89 -16.63
CA GLY A 39 18.31 8.07 -16.18
C GLY A 39 17.88 7.09 -17.23
N PRO A 40 16.71 6.48 -17.07
CA PRO A 40 15.76 6.81 -15.99
C PRO A 40 16.27 6.33 -14.63
N TYR A 41 15.92 7.11 -13.63
CA TYR A 41 16.13 6.72 -12.24
C TYR A 41 14.77 6.29 -11.70
N PHE A 42 14.76 5.26 -10.89
CA PHE A 42 13.52 4.77 -10.30
C PHE A 42 13.48 5.12 -8.84
N ILE A 43 12.33 5.58 -8.39
CA ILE A 43 12.15 6.08 -7.04
C ILE A 43 10.93 5.41 -6.44
N TRP A 44 11.11 4.87 -5.23
CA TRP A 44 10.01 4.33 -4.45
C TRP A 44 9.61 5.38 -3.43
N THR A 45 8.36 5.85 -3.53
CA THR A 45 7.81 6.81 -2.59
C THR A 45 6.75 6.12 -1.74
N ARG A 46 6.75 6.46 -0.47
CA ARG A 46 5.77 5.91 0.47
C ARG A 46 5.59 6.89 1.61
N SER A 47 4.49 6.71 2.34
CA SER A 47 4.22 7.50 3.53
C SER A 47 4.60 6.66 4.75
N GLU A 48 5.42 7.21 5.61
CA GLU A 48 5.84 6.57 6.86
C GLU A 48 5.66 7.56 7.99
N GLY A 49 4.84 7.19 8.97
CA GLY A 49 4.64 8.05 10.12
C GLY A 49 4.13 9.44 9.77
N GLY A 50 3.33 9.54 8.71
CA GLY A 50 2.77 10.81 8.27
C GLY A 50 3.70 11.63 7.39
N LYS A 51 4.87 11.10 7.05
CA LYS A 51 5.84 11.79 6.20
C LYS A 51 6.08 11.01 4.93
N MET A 52 6.24 11.75 3.83
CA MET A 52 6.61 11.12 2.57
C MET A 52 8.11 10.84 2.58
N ARG A 53 8.43 9.63 2.16
CA ARG A 53 9.82 9.22 2.03
C ARG A 53 10.05 8.70 0.63
N SER A 54 11.29 8.89 0.16
CA SER A 54 11.67 8.46 -1.18
C SER A 54 13.02 7.76 -1.11
N SER A 55 13.16 6.71 -1.91
CA SER A 55 14.41 5.96 -1.98
C SER A 55 14.66 5.57 -3.42
N TYR A 56 15.92 5.57 -3.82
CA TYR A 56 16.29 5.08 -5.15
C TYR A 56 16.11 3.57 -5.19
N VAL A 57 15.68 3.09 -6.35
CA VAL A 57 15.51 1.67 -6.59
C VAL A 57 16.38 1.30 -7.79
N PRO A 58 17.30 0.35 -7.64
CA PRO A 58 18.07 -0.12 -8.80
C PRO A 58 17.11 -0.67 -9.86
N ALA A 59 17.45 -0.43 -11.13
CA ALA A 59 16.58 -0.85 -12.22
C ALA A 59 16.26 -2.35 -12.15
N ALA A 60 17.22 -3.14 -11.75
CA ALA A 60 17.04 -4.60 -11.66
C ALA A 60 15.99 -4.98 -10.61
N ASP A 61 15.78 -4.14 -9.61
CA ASP A 61 14.85 -4.42 -8.53
C ASP A 61 13.44 -3.88 -8.78
N VAL A 62 13.25 -3.08 -9.83
CA VAL A 62 11.97 -2.44 -10.10
C VAL A 62 10.83 -3.45 -10.26
N PRO A 63 11.01 -4.54 -11.04
CA PRO A 63 9.92 -5.51 -11.17
C PRO A 63 9.53 -6.12 -9.82
N ARG A 64 10.50 -6.39 -8.96
CA ARG A 64 10.23 -6.94 -7.64
C ARG A 64 9.46 -5.95 -6.78
N TYR A 65 9.88 -4.68 -6.78
CA TYR A 65 9.18 -3.64 -6.03
C TYR A 65 7.74 -3.48 -6.51
N ARG A 66 7.54 -3.50 -7.82
CA ARG A 66 6.19 -3.35 -8.37
C ARG A 66 5.31 -4.53 -8.03
N GLN A 67 5.88 -5.72 -8.02
CA GLN A 67 5.12 -6.90 -7.61
C GLN A 67 4.74 -6.82 -6.14
N GLU A 68 5.67 -6.38 -5.30
CA GLU A 68 5.40 -6.23 -3.88
C GLU A 68 4.35 -5.15 -3.61
N ILE A 69 4.35 -4.09 -4.41
CA ILE A 69 3.32 -3.05 -4.29
C ILE A 69 1.96 -3.58 -4.72
N GLU A 70 1.93 -4.39 -5.77
CA GLU A 70 0.68 -5.01 -6.19
C GLU A 70 0.17 -5.95 -5.11
N ASN A 71 1.06 -6.71 -4.50
CA ASN A 71 0.72 -7.55 -3.36
C ASN A 71 0.16 -6.71 -2.22
N GLY A 72 0.73 -5.53 -2.00
CA GLY A 72 0.26 -4.61 -0.97
C GLY A 72 -1.16 -4.15 -1.21
N ARG A 73 -1.52 -3.87 -2.47
CA ARG A 73 -2.89 -3.49 -2.81
C ARG A 73 -3.86 -4.62 -2.53
N ARG A 74 -3.46 -5.83 -2.89
CA ARG A 74 -4.27 -7.01 -2.59
C ARG A 74 -4.43 -7.20 -1.10
N LEU A 75 -3.35 -6.98 -0.35
CA LEU A 75 -3.39 -7.09 1.10
C LEU A 75 -4.37 -6.09 1.69
N GLU A 76 -4.36 -4.85 1.21
CA GLU A 76 -5.30 -3.84 1.69
C GLU A 76 -6.75 -4.27 1.44
N ASP A 77 -7.02 -4.81 0.26
CA ASP A 77 -8.36 -5.29 -0.05
C ASP A 77 -8.78 -6.42 0.87
N LEU A 78 -7.85 -7.33 1.15
CA LEU A 78 -8.14 -8.47 2.03
C LEU A 78 -8.34 -8.03 3.46
N ILE A 79 -7.60 -7.02 3.90
CA ILE A 79 -7.79 -6.46 5.23
C ILE A 79 -9.17 -5.81 5.33
N GLY A 80 -9.63 -5.18 4.24
CA GLY A 80 -10.99 -4.67 4.18
C GLY A 80 -12.03 -5.76 4.36
N GLU A 81 -11.80 -6.91 3.72
CA GLU A 81 -12.69 -8.06 3.90
C GLU A 81 -12.67 -8.58 5.33
N LEU A 82 -11.47 -8.57 5.94
CA LEU A 82 -11.34 -8.98 7.33
C LEU A 82 -12.15 -8.07 8.24
N TRP A 83 -12.11 -6.76 8.00
CA TRP A 83 -12.92 -5.81 8.76
C TRP A 83 -14.40 -6.10 8.63
N LYS A 84 -14.85 -6.44 7.42
CA LYS A 84 -16.27 -6.78 7.22
C LYS A 84 -16.66 -7.99 8.02
N LEU A 85 -15.82 -9.01 8.06
CA LEU A 85 -16.10 -10.20 8.84
C LEU A 85 -16.12 -9.89 10.34
N ALA A 86 -15.16 -9.10 10.79
CA ALA A 86 -15.07 -8.74 12.19
C ALA A 86 -16.28 -7.93 12.63
N GLU A 87 -16.66 -6.94 11.82
CA GLU A 87 -17.80 -6.10 12.15
C GLU A 87 -19.11 -6.86 12.04
N GLY A 88 -19.19 -7.78 11.10
CA GLY A 88 -20.36 -8.63 10.98
C GLY A 88 -20.58 -9.47 12.23
N ALA A 89 -19.49 -10.04 12.77
CA ALA A 89 -19.57 -10.79 14.00
C ALA A 89 -19.99 -9.93 15.17
N ALA A 90 -19.42 -8.73 15.26
CA ALA A 90 -19.78 -7.78 16.31
C ALA A 90 -21.23 -7.35 16.18
N GLY A 91 -21.69 -7.13 14.94
CA GLY A 91 -23.07 -6.79 14.70
C GLY A 91 -24.03 -7.88 15.10
N ALA A 92 -23.64 -9.13 14.86
CA ALA A 92 -24.48 -10.26 15.26
C ALA A 92 -24.65 -10.32 16.76
N GLU A 93 -23.58 -10.02 17.50
CA GLU A 93 -23.68 -9.96 18.95
C GLU A 93 -24.55 -8.82 19.43
N LYS A 94 -24.62 -7.76 18.67
CA LYS A 94 -25.31 -6.55 19.08
C LYS A 94 -26.72 -6.48 18.54
N LYS A 95 -27.35 -7.55 18.46
CA LYS A 95 -28.76 -7.51 18.06
C LYS A 95 -29.62 -6.80 19.08
N THR A 96 -29.14 -6.68 20.30
CA THR A 96 -29.81 -5.85 21.26
C THR A 96 -29.76 -4.43 20.78
N PRO A 97 -30.86 -3.78 20.86
CA PRO A 97 -30.87 -2.40 20.40
C PRO A 97 -30.03 -1.55 21.29
N ARG A 98 -29.65 -0.83 21.21
CA ARG A 98 -28.98 -0.09 21.89
C ARG A 98 -28.32 0.78 21.61
N ARG A 99 -28.14 0.84 21.36
CA ARG A 99 -27.64 1.38 21.15
C ARG A 99 -27.25 2.22 21.00
N SER A 100 -27.04 2.37 20.81
CA SER A 100 -26.73 3.06 20.69
C SER A 100 -26.34 3.78 20.57
N THR A 101 -26.35 3.83 20.55
CA THR A 101 -26.00 4.42 20.45
C THR A 101 -25.55 5.10 20.69
N ALA A 102 -25.45 5.12 21.00
CA ALA A 102 -25.03 5.73 21.44
C ALA A 102 -24.41 6.42 21.47
N PRO A 103 -24.35 6.73 21.85
CA PRO A 103 -23.76 7.62 21.96
C PRO A 103 -22.72 7.83 21.86
N ARG A 104 -22.46 7.99 21.51
CA ARG A 104 -21.54 8.34 21.47
C ARG A 104 -21.23 9.37 21.80
N PRO A 105 -20.99 9.65 22.29
CA PRO A 105 -20.79 10.86 22.73
C PRO A 105 -20.10 11.67 22.07
N ARG A 106 -20.18 12.07 21.97
CA ARG A 106 -19.85 12.68 21.59
C ARG A 106 -19.38 13.21 21.71
#